data_5ad2ad1e99caaae444280b8c23dcd5fd
#
_entry.id   5ad2ad1e99caaae444280b8c23dcd5fd
#
_cell.length_a   1.000
_cell.length_b   1.000
_cell.length_c   1.000
_cell.angle_alpha   90.00
_cell.angle_beta   90.00
_cell.angle_gamma   90.00
#
_symmetry.space_group_name_H-M   'P 1'
#
loop_
_entity.id
_entity.type
_entity.pdbx_description
1 polymer ?
#
loop_
_entity_poly.entity_id
_entity_poly.type
_entity_poly.pdbx_seq_one_letter_code
_entity_poly.pdbx_strand_id
1 'polypeptide(L)'
;AARAKSGFTVCRIEKLDAPVRPAPAAPPEPPAKRWAYDFGTGSVDTALFPFKTWARIQRETVTAHPELLNHGSRQGDASLRAAIAKYLHAYRGVVCAPEQIVVGAGIEYLVGLLARLFCASTFAVENPGYPRTAQVLRNNGVRTVFVPVDGDGMTLDALQAGGAQLAYVTPSHQFPTGATMPIARR
;
A
#
# COMPACT_ATOMS: atom_id res chain seq x y z
N ALA A 1 -5.72 10.72 -36.64
CA ALA A 1 -6.36 11.89 -37.25
C ALA A 1 -7.76 12.06 -36.65
N ALA A 2 -8.16 13.27 -36.36
CA ALA A 2 -9.51 13.59 -35.87
C ALA A 2 -10.39 14.03 -37.07
N ARG A 3 -11.60 13.47 -37.13
CA ARG A 3 -12.65 13.98 -38.04
C ARG A 3 -13.76 14.62 -37.21
N ALA A 4 -14.23 15.80 -37.66
CA ALA A 4 -15.36 16.45 -36.99
C ALA A 4 -16.57 15.50 -36.97
N LYS A 5 -17.17 15.31 -35.81
CA LYS A 5 -18.32 14.41 -35.50
C LYS A 5 -18.09 12.90 -35.60
N SER A 6 -16.86 12.40 -35.81
CA SER A 6 -16.59 10.94 -35.87
C SER A 6 -15.52 10.44 -34.90
N GLY A 7 -15.11 11.27 -33.92
CA GLY A 7 -14.14 10.89 -32.90
C GLY A 7 -12.69 10.84 -33.40
N PHE A 8 -11.83 10.18 -32.62
CA PHE A 8 -10.43 9.98 -32.96
C PHE A 8 -10.21 8.61 -33.59
N THR A 9 -9.53 8.58 -34.74
CA THR A 9 -9.12 7.34 -35.39
C THR A 9 -7.61 7.16 -35.19
N VAL A 10 -7.19 5.99 -34.76
CA VAL A 10 -5.77 5.65 -34.69
C VAL A 10 -5.22 5.56 -36.11
N CYS A 11 -4.37 6.48 -36.50
CA CYS A 11 -3.66 6.39 -37.76
C CYS A 11 -2.66 5.24 -37.71
N ARG A 12 -2.38 4.63 -38.87
CA ARG A 12 -1.31 3.66 -39.01
C ARG A 12 -0.01 4.32 -38.53
N ILE A 13 0.56 3.80 -37.47
CA ILE A 13 1.87 4.25 -36.99
C ILE A 13 2.87 3.69 -38.00
N GLU A 14 3.45 4.56 -38.81
CA GLU A 14 4.61 4.16 -39.60
C GLU A 14 5.68 3.70 -38.64
N LYS A 15 6.22 2.48 -38.86
CA LYS A 15 7.35 2.00 -38.07
C LYS A 15 8.45 3.04 -38.24
N LEU A 16 8.81 3.69 -37.12
CA LEU A 16 10.01 4.49 -37.10
C LEU A 16 11.20 3.52 -37.28
N ASP A 17 11.77 3.52 -38.50
CA ASP A 17 13.04 2.85 -38.79
C ASP A 17 14.21 3.60 -38.13
N ALA A 18 14.04 3.97 -36.86
CA ALA A 18 15.14 4.44 -36.06
C ALA A 18 16.02 3.23 -35.72
N PRO A 19 17.33 3.28 -35.99
CA PRO A 19 18.23 2.20 -35.60
C PRO A 19 18.08 1.97 -34.09
N VAL A 20 17.58 0.79 -33.72
CA VAL A 20 17.50 0.38 -32.32
C VAL A 20 18.92 0.31 -31.83
N ARG A 21 19.37 1.32 -31.08
CA ARG A 21 20.62 1.21 -30.33
C ARG A 21 20.44 0.02 -29.37
N PRO A 22 21.25 -1.04 -29.49
CA PRO A 22 21.17 -2.13 -28.54
C PRO A 22 21.35 -1.55 -27.13
N ALA A 23 20.38 -1.81 -26.26
CA ALA A 23 20.52 -1.44 -24.85
C ALA A 23 21.80 -2.09 -24.32
N PRO A 24 22.60 -1.41 -23.49
CA PRO A 24 23.70 -2.04 -22.81
C PRO A 24 23.21 -3.33 -22.15
N ALA A 25 23.95 -4.44 -22.36
CA ALA A 25 23.58 -5.71 -21.74
C ALA A 25 23.39 -5.49 -20.24
N ALA A 26 22.25 -5.86 -19.71
CA ALA A 26 22.05 -5.84 -18.26
C ALA A 26 23.15 -6.66 -17.60
N PRO A 27 23.75 -6.20 -16.51
CA PRO A 27 24.72 -7.00 -15.79
C PRO A 27 24.07 -8.36 -15.44
N PRO A 28 24.82 -9.47 -15.53
CA PRO A 28 24.30 -10.77 -15.23
C PRO A 28 23.72 -10.77 -13.82
N GLU A 29 22.49 -11.28 -13.67
CA GLU A 29 21.91 -11.44 -12.35
C GLU A 29 22.83 -12.32 -11.50
N PRO A 30 23.13 -11.90 -10.27
CA PRO A 30 23.92 -12.73 -9.37
C PRO A 30 23.19 -14.07 -9.17
N PRO A 31 23.92 -15.20 -9.11
CA PRO A 31 23.29 -16.50 -8.92
C PRO A 31 22.40 -16.48 -7.68
N ALA A 32 21.17 -16.95 -7.83
CA ALA A 32 20.19 -17.01 -6.74
C ALA A 32 20.79 -17.80 -5.57
N LYS A 33 21.06 -17.12 -4.46
CA LYS A 33 21.50 -17.78 -3.24
C LYS A 33 20.39 -18.70 -2.74
N ARG A 34 20.64 -20.00 -2.73
CA ARG A 34 19.74 -20.96 -2.07
C ARG A 34 20.04 -20.99 -0.59
N TRP A 35 19.11 -20.46 0.19
CA TRP A 35 19.17 -20.51 1.64
C TRP A 35 18.52 -21.82 2.11
N ALA A 36 19.03 -22.42 3.20
CA ALA A 36 18.38 -23.57 3.83
C ALA A 36 17.02 -23.15 4.43
N TYR A 37 16.97 -21.89 4.90
CA TYR A 37 15.74 -21.25 5.40
C TYR A 37 15.71 -19.84 4.82
N ASP A 38 14.67 -19.52 4.05
CA ASP A 38 14.46 -18.20 3.47
C ASP A 38 13.32 -17.49 4.22
N PHE A 39 13.66 -16.43 4.96
CA PHE A 39 12.71 -15.57 5.66
C PHE A 39 12.36 -14.30 4.87
N GLY A 40 12.65 -14.29 3.58
CA GLY A 40 12.28 -13.18 2.70
C GLY A 40 10.76 -13.03 2.63
N THR A 41 10.30 -11.78 2.67
CA THR A 41 8.85 -11.47 2.66
C THR A 41 8.24 -11.45 1.26
N GLY A 42 9.01 -11.80 0.23
CA GLY A 42 8.59 -11.75 -1.17
C GLY A 42 7.82 -12.99 -1.68
N SER A 43 7.71 -14.04 -0.87
CA SER A 43 7.03 -15.28 -1.25
C SER A 43 5.92 -15.64 -0.26
N VAL A 44 4.94 -16.38 -0.75
CA VAL A 44 3.86 -16.94 0.07
C VAL A 44 3.81 -18.45 -0.12
N ASP A 45 3.32 -19.18 0.87
CA ASP A 45 3.05 -20.60 0.71
C ASP A 45 1.81 -20.79 -0.18
N THR A 46 2.07 -21.06 -1.45
CA THR A 46 1.00 -21.24 -2.46
C THR A 46 0.16 -22.50 -2.21
N ALA A 47 0.66 -23.47 -1.46
CA ALA A 47 -0.09 -24.69 -1.14
C ALA A 47 -1.25 -24.40 -0.18
N LEU A 48 -1.11 -23.39 0.67
CA LEU A 48 -2.16 -22.98 1.62
C LEU A 48 -3.18 -22.01 1.02
N PHE A 49 -2.91 -21.45 -0.16
CA PHE A 49 -3.82 -20.48 -0.76
C PHE A 49 -5.07 -21.16 -1.35
N PRO A 50 -6.28 -20.73 -0.98
CA PRO A 50 -7.53 -21.38 -1.41
C PRO A 50 -7.94 -20.96 -2.83
N PHE A 51 -7.18 -21.35 -3.86
CA PHE A 51 -7.37 -20.96 -5.27
C PHE A 51 -8.79 -21.18 -5.78
N LYS A 52 -9.41 -22.33 -5.45
CA LYS A 52 -10.76 -22.65 -5.92
C LYS A 52 -11.81 -21.66 -5.38
N THR A 53 -11.71 -21.33 -4.10
CA THR A 53 -12.60 -20.37 -3.44
C THR A 53 -12.39 -18.98 -4.02
N TRP A 54 -11.14 -18.55 -4.19
CA TRP A 54 -10.79 -17.25 -4.77
C TRP A 54 -11.35 -17.11 -6.19
N ALA A 55 -11.06 -18.07 -7.08
CA ALA A 55 -11.54 -18.06 -8.47
C ALA A 55 -13.08 -18.07 -8.57
N ARG A 56 -13.76 -18.81 -7.67
CA ARG A 56 -15.22 -18.82 -7.61
C ARG A 56 -15.77 -17.47 -7.25
N ILE A 57 -15.26 -16.84 -6.17
CA ILE A 57 -15.72 -15.52 -5.71
C ILE A 57 -15.50 -14.47 -6.79
N GLN A 58 -14.31 -14.44 -7.41
CA GLN A 58 -14.05 -13.48 -8.49
C GLN A 58 -15.04 -13.62 -9.64
N ARG A 59 -15.27 -14.85 -10.13
CA ARG A 59 -16.19 -15.10 -11.23
C ARG A 59 -17.63 -14.71 -10.87
N GLU A 60 -18.11 -15.13 -9.69
CA GLU A 60 -19.46 -14.81 -9.22
C GLU A 60 -19.66 -13.29 -9.11
N THR A 61 -18.68 -12.59 -8.52
CA THR A 61 -18.76 -11.13 -8.34
C THR A 61 -18.80 -10.40 -9.68
N VAL A 62 -17.89 -10.69 -10.60
CA VAL A 62 -17.86 -10.00 -11.91
C VAL A 62 -19.07 -10.35 -12.76
N THR A 63 -19.60 -11.59 -12.66
CA THR A 63 -20.78 -12.02 -13.39
C THR A 63 -22.05 -11.35 -12.86
N ALA A 64 -22.16 -11.21 -11.53
CA ALA A 64 -23.32 -10.56 -10.90
C ALA A 64 -23.29 -9.03 -11.01
N HIS A 65 -22.10 -8.46 -11.09
CA HIS A 65 -21.85 -7.01 -11.06
C HIS A 65 -20.90 -6.58 -12.19
N PRO A 66 -21.28 -6.69 -13.46
CA PRO A 66 -20.44 -6.31 -14.60
C PRO A 66 -20.06 -4.83 -14.59
N GLU A 67 -20.84 -3.98 -13.93
CA GLU A 67 -20.57 -2.55 -13.74
C GLU A 67 -19.27 -2.29 -12.98
N LEU A 68 -18.76 -3.24 -12.18
CA LEU A 68 -17.49 -3.13 -11.47
C LEU A 68 -16.27 -3.08 -12.41
N LEU A 69 -16.44 -3.40 -13.70
CA LEU A 69 -15.40 -3.25 -14.71
C LEU A 69 -15.25 -1.80 -15.19
N ASN A 70 -16.17 -0.92 -14.84
CA ASN A 70 -16.09 0.51 -15.14
C ASN A 70 -15.19 1.25 -14.13
N HIS A 71 -14.85 2.48 -14.48
CA HIS A 71 -14.18 3.36 -13.52
C HIS A 71 -15.09 3.63 -12.33
N GLY A 72 -14.68 3.18 -11.16
CA GLY A 72 -15.40 3.39 -9.91
C GLY A 72 -15.26 4.81 -9.34
N SER A 73 -15.82 5.00 -8.16
CA SER A 73 -15.65 6.24 -7.39
C SER A 73 -14.18 6.47 -7.04
N ARG A 74 -13.74 7.73 -7.07
CA ARG A 74 -12.36 8.13 -6.66
C ARG A 74 -12.01 7.73 -5.23
N GLN A 75 -13.01 7.57 -4.38
CA GLN A 75 -12.86 7.19 -2.98
C GLN A 75 -12.90 5.67 -2.76
N GLY A 76 -13.19 4.92 -3.80
CA GLY A 76 -13.45 3.49 -3.78
C GLY A 76 -14.93 3.15 -3.83
N ASP A 77 -15.23 1.91 -4.15
CA ASP A 77 -16.60 1.42 -4.28
C ASP A 77 -17.41 1.63 -2.99
N ALA A 78 -18.66 2.12 -3.13
CA ALA A 78 -19.49 2.48 -1.99
C ALA A 78 -19.88 1.25 -1.16
N SER A 79 -20.15 0.10 -1.80
CA SER A 79 -20.49 -1.14 -1.12
C SER A 79 -19.31 -1.69 -0.32
N LEU A 80 -18.09 -1.58 -0.86
CA LEU A 80 -16.86 -1.97 -0.17
C LEU A 80 -16.63 -1.06 1.05
N ARG A 81 -16.78 0.26 0.91
CA ARG A 81 -16.61 1.20 2.03
C ARG A 81 -17.63 0.94 3.15
N ALA A 82 -18.88 0.65 2.79
CA ALA A 82 -19.91 0.28 3.76
C ALA A 82 -19.56 -1.05 4.48
N ALA A 83 -19.07 -2.05 3.74
CA ALA A 83 -18.63 -3.31 4.32
C ALA A 83 -17.43 -3.12 5.26
N ILE A 84 -16.46 -2.26 4.90
CA ILE A 84 -15.31 -1.91 5.75
C ILE A 84 -15.79 -1.21 7.03
N ALA A 85 -16.68 -0.23 6.95
CA ALA A 85 -17.24 0.46 8.12
C ALA A 85 -17.91 -0.52 9.09
N LYS A 86 -18.72 -1.42 8.57
CA LYS A 86 -19.37 -2.48 9.36
C LYS A 86 -18.35 -3.41 10.02
N TYR A 87 -17.32 -3.83 9.28
CA TYR A 87 -16.23 -4.67 9.81
C TYR A 87 -15.47 -3.97 10.92
N LEU A 88 -15.07 -2.71 10.71
CA LEU A 88 -14.35 -1.91 11.69
C LEU A 88 -15.15 -1.74 12.99
N HIS A 89 -16.44 -1.49 12.87
CA HIS A 89 -17.34 -1.41 14.03
C HIS A 89 -17.42 -2.74 14.78
N ALA A 90 -17.69 -3.84 14.06
CA ALA A 90 -17.91 -5.15 14.68
C ALA A 90 -16.66 -5.78 15.30
N TYR A 91 -15.48 -5.59 14.70
CA TYR A 91 -14.28 -6.31 15.10
C TYR A 91 -13.16 -5.42 15.68
N ARG A 92 -13.27 -4.10 15.55
CA ARG A 92 -12.26 -3.15 16.02
C ARG A 92 -12.81 -2.05 16.91
N GLY A 93 -14.12 -1.99 17.12
CA GLY A 93 -14.76 -0.94 17.93
C GLY A 93 -14.65 0.47 17.33
N VAL A 94 -14.26 0.57 16.05
CA VAL A 94 -14.12 1.86 15.36
C VAL A 94 -15.47 2.25 14.76
N VAL A 95 -16.00 3.39 15.18
CA VAL A 95 -17.25 3.97 14.64
C VAL A 95 -16.87 5.00 13.58
N CYS A 96 -17.16 4.68 12.32
CA CYS A 96 -16.94 5.58 11.19
C CYS A 96 -18.05 5.44 10.15
N ALA A 97 -18.33 6.54 9.43
CA ALA A 97 -19.20 6.52 8.27
C ALA A 97 -18.44 6.04 7.02
N PRO A 98 -19.11 5.40 6.04
CA PRO A 98 -18.47 4.99 4.78
C PRO A 98 -17.78 6.14 4.03
N GLU A 99 -18.24 7.37 4.19
CA GLU A 99 -17.71 8.59 3.60
C GLU A 99 -16.34 8.98 4.16
N GLN A 100 -15.98 8.46 5.33
CA GLN A 100 -14.68 8.67 5.98
C GLN A 100 -13.63 7.64 5.51
N ILE A 101 -14.01 6.69 4.66
CA ILE A 101 -13.16 5.60 4.19
C ILE A 101 -12.71 5.91 2.77
N VAL A 102 -11.40 5.82 2.54
CA VAL A 102 -10.78 5.91 1.22
C VAL A 102 -10.06 4.61 0.92
N VAL A 103 -10.43 3.97 -0.18
CA VAL A 103 -9.78 2.76 -0.69
C VAL A 103 -8.77 3.16 -1.76
N GLY A 104 -7.52 2.71 -1.60
CA GLY A 104 -6.44 3.06 -2.50
C GLY A 104 -5.64 1.85 -2.97
N ALA A 105 -4.71 2.07 -3.88
CA ALA A 105 -3.86 1.05 -4.49
C ALA A 105 -2.71 0.62 -3.57
N GLY A 106 -3.04 0.19 -2.36
CA GLY A 106 -2.09 -0.28 -1.37
C GLY A 106 -1.57 0.79 -0.41
N ILE A 107 -0.82 0.32 0.59
CA ILE A 107 -0.39 1.17 1.72
C ILE A 107 0.57 2.29 1.28
N GLU A 108 1.48 2.02 0.35
CA GLU A 108 2.44 3.02 -0.13
C GLU A 108 1.73 4.20 -0.82
N TYR A 109 0.68 3.91 -1.60
CA TYR A 109 -0.16 4.93 -2.21
C TYR A 109 -0.88 5.79 -1.16
N LEU A 110 -1.49 5.15 -0.17
CA LEU A 110 -2.21 5.84 0.90
C LEU A 110 -1.28 6.67 1.78
N VAL A 111 -0.10 6.15 2.12
CA VAL A 111 0.95 6.93 2.84
C VAL A 111 1.40 8.13 2.00
N GLY A 112 1.53 7.97 0.67
CA GLY A 112 1.84 9.08 -0.23
C GLY A 112 0.76 10.17 -0.27
N LEU A 113 -0.52 9.80 -0.17
CA LEU A 113 -1.62 10.77 -0.04
C LEU A 113 -1.55 11.52 1.30
N LEU A 114 -1.32 10.81 2.40
CA LEU A 114 -1.16 11.40 3.72
C LEU A 114 0.05 12.32 3.78
N ALA A 115 1.16 11.94 3.18
CA ALA A 115 2.35 12.77 3.09
C ALA A 115 2.09 14.12 2.40
N ARG A 116 1.28 14.12 1.34
CA ARG A 116 0.88 15.37 0.66
C ARG A 116 -0.09 16.21 1.48
N LEU A 117 -1.03 15.56 2.16
CA LEU A 117 -2.02 16.22 3.01
C LEU A 117 -1.34 16.89 4.22
N PHE A 118 -0.31 16.26 4.79
CA PHE A 118 0.41 16.70 5.97
C PHE A 118 1.86 17.08 5.64
N CYS A 119 2.10 17.71 4.50
CA CYS A 119 3.45 18.00 3.99
C CYS A 119 4.31 18.90 4.91
N ALA A 120 3.68 19.72 5.74
CA ALA A 120 4.38 20.58 6.71
C ALA A 120 4.66 19.87 8.06
N SER A 121 4.18 18.66 8.25
CA SER A 121 4.33 17.93 9.52
C SER A 121 5.55 17.01 9.52
N THR A 122 6.04 16.72 10.72
CA THR A 122 7.07 15.70 10.93
C THR A 122 6.41 14.38 11.30
N PHE A 123 6.77 13.31 10.59
CA PHE A 123 6.29 11.96 10.86
C PHE A 123 7.30 11.17 11.67
N ALA A 124 6.85 10.52 12.75
CA ALA A 124 7.58 9.47 13.42
C ALA A 124 7.30 8.13 12.73
N VAL A 125 8.33 7.31 12.55
CA VAL A 125 8.24 5.93 12.07
C VAL A 125 9.00 5.01 13.01
N GLU A 126 8.53 3.78 13.11
CA GLU A 126 9.16 2.74 13.94
C GLU A 126 10.57 2.38 13.43
N ASN A 127 11.50 2.14 14.37
CA ASN A 127 12.85 1.64 14.08
C ASN A 127 13.25 0.56 15.09
N PRO A 128 13.34 -0.72 14.68
CA PRO A 128 13.09 -1.23 13.33
C PRO A 128 11.61 -1.14 12.93
N GLY A 129 11.34 -1.05 11.62
CA GLY A 129 9.99 -0.94 11.06
C GLY A 129 10.00 -1.12 9.55
N TYR A 130 8.89 -0.83 8.88
CA TYR A 130 8.79 -0.93 7.42
C TYR A 130 9.60 0.16 6.72
N PRO A 131 10.71 -0.19 6.04
CA PRO A 131 11.58 0.82 5.42
C PRO A 131 10.91 1.58 4.28
N ARG A 132 9.96 0.95 3.60
CA ARG A 132 9.20 1.56 2.49
C ARG A 132 8.37 2.76 2.93
N THR A 133 7.77 2.71 4.12
CA THR A 133 7.00 3.84 4.67
C THR A 133 7.87 5.08 4.80
N ALA A 134 9.04 4.95 5.42
CA ALA A 134 9.99 6.07 5.55
C ALA A 134 10.46 6.59 4.18
N GLN A 135 10.68 5.69 3.22
CA GLN A 135 11.08 6.07 1.86
C GLN A 135 9.98 6.87 1.15
N VAL A 136 8.71 6.42 1.22
CA VAL A 136 7.57 7.13 0.62
C VAL A 136 7.41 8.52 1.22
N LEU A 137 7.48 8.66 2.54
CA LEU A 137 7.41 9.94 3.23
C LEU A 137 8.51 10.90 2.75
N ARG A 138 9.77 10.45 2.73
CA ARG A 138 10.92 11.26 2.26
C ARG A 138 10.81 11.65 0.80
N ASN A 139 10.38 10.74 -0.08
CA ASN A 139 10.19 11.00 -1.50
C ASN A 139 9.11 12.06 -1.76
N ASN A 140 8.17 12.24 -0.82
CA ASN A 140 7.18 13.33 -0.84
C ASN A 140 7.63 14.58 -0.07
N GLY A 141 8.91 14.67 0.33
CA GLY A 141 9.48 15.85 0.98
C GLY A 141 9.13 16.00 2.47
N VAL A 142 8.55 14.96 3.09
CA VAL A 142 8.12 15.02 4.49
C VAL A 142 9.29 14.67 5.42
N ARG A 143 9.47 15.49 6.46
CA ARG A 143 10.45 15.23 7.52
C ARG A 143 10.06 13.95 8.28
N THR A 144 11.02 13.04 8.41
CA THR A 144 10.78 11.74 9.05
C THR A 144 11.78 11.53 10.18
N VAL A 145 11.30 11.19 11.37
CA VAL A 145 12.12 10.82 12.53
C VAL A 145 11.93 9.35 12.84
N PHE A 146 13.02 8.66 13.17
CA PHE A 146 13.03 7.25 13.52
C PHE A 146 12.94 7.11 15.03
N VAL A 147 11.92 6.38 15.49
CA VAL A 147 11.66 6.17 16.91
C VAL A 147 11.90 4.70 17.27
N PRO A 148 12.74 4.40 18.28
CA PRO A 148 13.01 3.04 18.72
C PRO A 148 11.73 2.30 19.13
N VAL A 149 11.75 0.98 18.92
CA VAL A 149 10.70 0.04 19.31
C VAL A 149 11.22 -0.85 20.45
N ASP A 150 10.46 -0.97 21.52
CA ASP A 150 10.67 -1.94 22.61
C ASP A 150 9.66 -3.10 22.55
N GLY A 151 9.54 -3.89 23.62
CA GLY A 151 8.58 -4.99 23.70
C GLY A 151 7.11 -4.59 23.58
N ASP A 152 6.79 -3.33 23.83
CA ASP A 152 5.45 -2.74 23.81
C ASP A 152 5.21 -1.81 22.58
N GLY A 153 6.14 -1.80 21.62
CA GLY A 153 6.04 -0.97 20.43
C GLY A 153 6.85 0.32 20.50
N MET A 154 6.45 1.35 19.77
CA MET A 154 7.15 2.65 19.70
C MET A 154 7.30 3.28 21.10
N THR A 155 8.53 3.70 21.46
CA THR A 155 8.82 4.30 22.77
C THR A 155 8.31 5.74 22.87
N LEU A 156 7.62 6.10 23.96
CA LEU A 156 6.98 7.41 24.12
C LEU A 156 8.00 8.52 24.34
N ASP A 157 9.03 8.30 25.14
CA ASP A 157 10.05 9.32 25.42
C ASP A 157 10.78 9.75 24.15
N ALA A 158 11.16 8.79 23.32
CA ALA A 158 11.80 9.07 22.04
C ALA A 158 10.84 9.71 21.02
N LEU A 159 9.56 9.34 21.05
CA LEU A 159 8.53 9.98 20.22
C LEU A 159 8.37 11.45 20.59
N GLN A 160 8.28 11.77 21.88
CA GLN A 160 8.16 13.13 22.39
C GLN A 160 9.41 13.96 22.08
N ALA A 161 10.59 13.41 22.30
CA ALA A 161 11.87 14.06 22.00
C ALA A 161 12.04 14.33 20.48
N GLY A 162 11.45 13.49 19.63
CA GLY A 162 11.49 13.64 18.17
C GLY A 162 10.68 14.81 17.61
N GLY A 163 9.76 15.40 18.40
CA GLY A 163 8.92 16.53 17.99
C GLY A 163 8.01 16.24 16.80
N ALA A 164 7.61 14.96 16.62
CA ALA A 164 6.72 14.56 15.55
C ALA A 164 5.26 14.93 15.87
N GLN A 165 4.52 15.39 14.87
CA GLN A 165 3.09 15.64 14.96
C GLN A 165 2.24 14.43 14.56
N LEU A 166 2.82 13.51 13.80
CA LEU A 166 2.17 12.31 13.31
C LEU A 166 3.06 11.09 13.56
N ALA A 167 2.47 9.97 13.91
CA ALA A 167 3.18 8.70 14.07
C ALA A 167 2.57 7.64 13.17
N TYR A 168 3.44 6.95 12.42
CA TYR A 168 3.09 5.73 11.70
C TYR A 168 3.48 4.54 12.55
N VAL A 169 2.50 3.77 13.00
CA VAL A 169 2.69 2.63 13.90
C VAL A 169 2.01 1.38 13.38
N THR A 170 2.56 0.22 13.75
CA THR A 170 1.97 -1.10 13.52
C THR A 170 1.61 -1.74 14.87
N PRO A 171 0.45 -1.39 15.47
CA PRO A 171 0.17 -1.67 16.88
C PRO A 171 -0.11 -3.16 17.17
N SER A 172 -0.39 -3.96 16.15
CA SER A 172 -0.59 -5.41 16.28
C SER A 172 0.43 -6.14 15.45
N HIS A 173 1.26 -6.98 16.09
CA HIS A 173 2.31 -7.73 15.41
C HIS A 173 3.29 -6.84 14.63
N GLN A 174 3.92 -5.92 15.35
CA GLN A 174 4.90 -4.98 14.81
C GLN A 174 5.97 -5.71 13.98
N PHE A 175 6.25 -5.24 12.79
CA PHE A 175 7.30 -5.79 11.95
C PHE A 175 8.63 -5.05 12.16
N PRO A 176 9.76 -5.77 12.40
CA PRO A 176 9.90 -7.23 12.41
C PRO A 176 9.83 -7.87 13.81
N THR A 177 9.58 -7.11 14.88
CA THR A 177 9.72 -7.60 16.26
C THR A 177 8.60 -8.51 16.73
N GLY A 178 7.42 -8.44 16.11
CA GLY A 178 6.21 -9.15 16.54
C GLY A 178 5.53 -8.52 17.76
N ALA A 179 6.05 -7.41 18.28
CA ALA A 179 5.49 -6.73 19.45
C ALA A 179 4.03 -6.31 19.22
N THR A 180 3.21 -6.42 20.26
CA THR A 180 1.83 -5.92 20.24
C THR A 180 1.71 -4.78 21.24
N MET A 181 1.39 -3.60 20.72
CA MET A 181 1.25 -2.39 21.52
C MET A 181 0.06 -2.51 22.47
N PRO A 182 0.25 -2.42 23.78
CA PRO A 182 -0.85 -2.47 24.74
C PRO A 182 -1.74 -1.23 24.63
N ILE A 183 -3.01 -1.36 25.06
CA ILE A 183 -3.99 -0.28 24.97
C ILE A 183 -3.52 0.99 25.69
N ALA A 184 -2.83 0.83 26.84
CA ALA A 184 -2.31 1.97 27.60
C ALA A 184 -1.25 2.80 26.84
N ARG A 185 -0.61 2.22 25.79
CA ARG A 185 0.38 2.92 24.97
C ARG A 185 -0.22 3.46 23.67
N ARG A 186 -1.42 3.02 23.28
CA ARG A 186 -2.14 3.50 22.09
C ARG A 186 -2.84 4.83 22.36
#